data_d5beca335c698a7857ee37b3d5eafe44
#
_entry.id   d5beca335c698a7857ee37b3d5eafe44
#
_cell.length_a   1.000
_cell.length_b   1.000
_cell.length_c   1.000
_cell.angle_alpha   90.00
_cell.angle_beta   90.00
_cell.angle_gamma   90.00
#
_symmetry.space_group_name_H-M   'P 1'
#
loop_
_entity.id
_entity.type
_entity.pdbx_description
1 polymer ?
#
loop_
_entity_poly.entity_id
_entity_poly.type
_entity_poly.pdbx_seq_one_letter_code
_entity_poly.pdbx_strand_id
1 'polypeptide(L)' 'MSPAQVEKSIKGTRFPAEKQDLIQRAKQNNANQDVLDVLENMPDKQFNSPVDISKAMGRM' A
#
# COMPACT_ATOMS: atom_id res chain seq x y z
N MET A 1 8.37 8.87 4.79
CA MET A 1 7.45 7.80 5.24
C MET A 1 8.15 6.46 5.11
N SER A 2 8.01 5.60 6.08
CA SER A 2 8.67 4.30 6.07
C SER A 2 7.74 3.21 5.49
N PRO A 3 8.31 2.15 4.90
CA PRO A 3 7.48 1.02 4.46
C PRO A 3 6.64 0.42 5.58
N ALA A 4 7.12 0.47 6.81
CA ALA A 4 6.38 -0.07 7.95
C ALA A 4 5.07 0.66 8.18
N GLN A 5 5.03 1.98 7.96
CA GLN A 5 3.79 2.74 8.09
C GLN A 5 2.76 2.31 7.05
N VAL A 6 3.21 2.08 5.83
CA VAL A 6 2.31 1.64 4.76
C VAL A 6 1.81 0.23 5.06
N GLU A 7 2.69 -0.68 5.47
CA GLU A 7 2.29 -2.03 5.83
C GLU A 7 1.26 -2.04 6.95
N LYS A 8 1.44 -1.20 7.95
CA LYS A 8 0.49 -1.08 9.05
C LYS A 8 -0.86 -0.58 8.57
N SER A 9 -0.84 0.36 7.62
CA SER A 9 -2.06 0.97 7.10
C SER A 9 -2.88 0.02 6.24
N ILE A 10 -2.24 -0.98 5.65
CA ILE A 10 -2.94 -1.96 4.82
C ILE A 10 -3.14 -3.29 5.54
N LYS A 11 -3.00 -3.29 6.85
CA LYS A 11 -3.16 -4.51 7.65
C LYS A 11 -4.53 -5.14 7.38
N GLY A 12 -4.53 -6.45 7.22
CA GLY A 12 -5.75 -7.19 6.91
C GLY A 12 -6.00 -7.39 5.43
N THR A 13 -5.18 -6.78 4.57
CA THR A 13 -5.29 -6.98 3.14
C THR A 13 -4.89 -8.42 2.78
N ARG A 14 -5.67 -9.02 1.91
CA ARG A 14 -5.37 -10.35 1.40
C ARG A 14 -4.57 -10.24 0.11
N PHE A 15 -3.50 -10.99 0.03
CA PHE A 15 -2.68 -11.03 -1.16
C PHE A 15 -2.99 -12.28 -1.97
N PRO A 16 -2.89 -12.21 -3.29
CA PRO A 16 -2.51 -11.04 -4.08
C PRO A 16 -3.56 -9.92 -4.03
N ALA A 17 -3.09 -8.69 -4.12
CA ALA A 17 -3.95 -7.51 -4.06
C ALA A 17 -3.55 -6.50 -5.11
N GLU A 18 -4.52 -5.78 -5.63
CA GLU A 18 -4.28 -4.71 -6.58
C GLU A 18 -4.14 -3.38 -5.85
N LYS A 19 -3.60 -2.39 -6.55
CA LYS A 19 -3.41 -1.06 -5.98
C LYS A 19 -4.71 -0.51 -5.36
N GLN A 20 -5.84 -0.68 -6.05
CA GLN A 20 -7.11 -0.19 -5.54
C GLN A 20 -7.51 -0.87 -4.22
N ASP A 21 -7.21 -2.16 -4.10
CA ASP A 21 -7.49 -2.89 -2.86
C ASP A 21 -6.69 -2.32 -1.71
N LEU A 22 -5.43 -1.97 -1.97
CA LEU A 22 -4.56 -1.38 -0.96
C LEU A 22 -5.08 -0.02 -0.52
N ILE A 23 -5.49 0.80 -1.47
CA ILE A 23 -6.02 2.14 -1.18
C ILE A 23 -7.28 2.04 -0.34
N GLN A 24 -8.20 1.16 -0.70
CA GLN A 24 -9.43 0.99 0.03
C GLN A 24 -9.17 0.48 1.46
N ARG A 25 -8.27 -0.47 1.60
CA ARG A 25 -7.93 -0.99 2.92
C ARG A 25 -7.32 0.09 3.80
N ALA A 26 -6.41 0.90 3.22
CA ALA A 26 -5.80 1.99 3.95
C ALA A 26 -6.86 2.99 4.43
N LYS A 27 -7.83 3.30 3.58
CA LYS A 27 -8.93 4.19 3.99
C LYS A 27 -9.74 3.60 5.14
N GLN A 28 -10.02 2.30 5.08
CA GLN A 28 -10.74 1.62 6.15
C GLN A 28 -9.97 1.65 7.46
N ASN A 29 -8.66 1.61 7.39
CA ASN A 29 -7.78 1.66 8.55
C ASN A 29 -7.44 3.08 8.99
N ASN A 30 -8.10 4.06 8.42
CA ASN A 30 -7.92 5.49 8.76
C ASN A 30 -6.49 5.97 8.52
N ALA A 31 -5.88 5.51 7.43
CA ALA A 31 -4.54 5.95 7.06
C ALA A 31 -4.54 7.45 6.79
N ASN A 32 -3.43 8.11 7.09
CA ASN A 32 -3.31 9.53 6.81
C ASN A 32 -3.11 9.77 5.31
N GLN A 33 -3.22 11.03 4.91
CA GLN A 33 -3.16 11.39 3.49
C GLN A 33 -1.80 11.03 2.87
N ASP A 34 -0.71 11.12 3.65
CA ASP A 34 0.61 10.77 3.14
C ASP A 34 0.66 9.31 2.67
N VAL A 35 0.06 8.41 3.44
CA VAL A 35 0.00 6.99 3.05
C VAL A 35 -0.81 6.83 1.77
N LEU A 36 -1.96 7.49 1.69
CA LEU A 36 -2.82 7.39 0.52
C LEU A 36 -2.12 7.92 -0.73
N ASP A 37 -1.38 9.02 -0.59
CA ASP A 37 -0.63 9.59 -1.70
C ASP A 37 0.44 8.63 -2.19
N VAL A 38 1.15 7.98 -1.28
CA VAL A 38 2.15 6.98 -1.65
C VAL A 38 1.52 5.83 -2.41
N LEU A 39 0.39 5.32 -1.92
CA LEU A 39 -0.29 4.22 -2.59
C LEU A 39 -0.78 4.61 -3.98
N GLU A 40 -1.30 5.83 -4.12
CA GLU A 40 -1.78 6.31 -5.42
C GLU A 40 -0.65 6.48 -6.43
N ASN A 41 0.56 6.79 -5.96
CA ASN A 41 1.72 7.00 -6.84
C ASN A 41 2.45 5.70 -7.18
N MET A 42 2.08 4.58 -6.57
CA MET A 42 2.68 3.30 -6.90
C MET A 42 2.21 2.80 -8.27
N PRO A 43 3.01 1.91 -8.91
CA PRO A 43 2.58 1.31 -10.18
C PRO A 43 1.23 0.60 -10.02
N ASP A 44 0.41 0.70 -11.06
CA ASP A 44 -0.90 0.02 -11.09
C ASP A 44 -0.69 -1.43 -11.52
N LYS A 45 -0.38 -2.28 -10.55
CA LYS A 45 -0.09 -3.69 -10.80
C LYS A 45 -0.61 -4.52 -9.64
N GLN A 46 -0.55 -5.83 -9.79
CA GLN A 46 -0.89 -6.77 -8.74
C GLN A 46 0.30 -6.94 -7.79
N PHE A 47 0.05 -6.83 -6.50
CA PHE A 47 1.06 -7.04 -5.47
C PHE A 47 0.82 -8.39 -4.81
N ASN A 48 1.86 -9.22 -4.76
CA ASN A 48 1.73 -10.60 -4.25
C ASN A 48 2.02 -10.70 -2.76
N SER A 49 2.70 -9.70 -2.21
CA SER A 49 3.07 -9.71 -0.80
C SER A 49 3.44 -8.29 -0.35
N PRO A 50 3.51 -8.03 0.97
CA PRO A 50 3.97 -6.73 1.46
C PRO A 50 5.37 -6.35 0.96
N VAL A 51 6.22 -7.35 0.69
CA VAL A 51 7.56 -7.09 0.16
C VAL A 51 7.49 -6.41 -1.21
N ASP A 52 6.54 -6.83 -2.05
CA ASP A 52 6.34 -6.20 -3.36
C ASP A 52 5.99 -4.72 -3.22
N ILE A 53 5.22 -4.38 -2.20
CA ILE A 53 4.86 -2.98 -1.94
C ILE A 53 6.10 -2.20 -1.54
N SER A 54 6.92 -2.75 -0.66
CA SER A 54 8.15 -2.09 -0.24
C SER A 54 9.09 -1.86 -1.42
N LYS A 55 9.18 -2.82 -2.32
CA LYS A 55 10.00 -2.68 -3.53
C LYS A 55 9.47 -1.58 -4.44
N ALA A 56 8.16 -1.51 -4.59
CA ALA A 56 7.55 -0.47 -5.42
C ALA A 56 7.79 0.92 -4.83
N MET A 57 7.71 1.04 -3.49
CA MET A 57 7.99 2.30 -2.82
C MET A 57 9.43 2.74 -3.03
N GLY A 58 10.36 1.80 -3.03
CA GLY A 58 11.77 2.12 -3.21
C GLY A 58 12.12 2.65 -4.60
N ARG A 59 11.21 2.57 -5.55
CA ARG A 59 11.40 3.06 -6.93
C ARG A 59 10.77 4.42 -7.16
N MET A 60 10.16 4.98 -6.15
CA MET A 60 9.44 6.25 -6.27
C MET A 60 10.31 7.47 -6.00
#